data_3ace3f893c07baf524a0d4dde7a26b04
#
_entry.id   3ace3f893c07baf524a0d4dde7a26b04
#
_cell.length_a   1.000
_cell.length_b   1.000
_cell.length_c   1.000
_cell.angle_alpha   90.00
_cell.angle_beta   90.00
_cell.angle_gamma   90.00
#
_symmetry.space_group_name_H-M   'P 1'
#
loop_
_entity.id
_entity.type
_entity.pdbx_description
1 polymer ?
#
loop_
_entity_poly.entity_id
_entity_poly.type
_entity_poly.pdbx_seq_one_letter_code
_entity_poly.pdbx_strand_id
1 'polypeptide(L)'
;MDKQNSKKRKYISNKIREVVVLNQGNKCANKPLNPAINMRGYICLLWQINDGYFDESGYQIDHIVEYCDDMNNNIDNLQALCPNCHSVKTRRYMTQKKPVNKPRLNSMELHQGAAWMDVESECSRDGFTSTTVSKKRKHN
;
A
#
# COMPACT_ATOMS: atom_id res chain seq x y z
N MET A 1 2.46 33.02 13.68
CA MET A 1 3.05 31.93 12.84
C MET A 1 2.61 30.61 13.44
N ASP A 2 1.50 30.09 12.94
CA ASP A 2 0.95 28.84 13.44
C ASP A 2 1.80 27.69 12.92
N LYS A 3 2.53 27.05 13.82
CA LYS A 3 3.21 25.80 13.52
C LYS A 3 2.13 24.76 13.25
N GLN A 4 1.90 24.42 11.98
CA GLN A 4 1.11 23.28 11.60
C GLN A 4 1.70 22.06 12.30
N ASN A 5 0.99 21.59 13.30
CA ASN A 5 1.30 20.37 14.02
C ASN A 5 0.97 19.19 13.09
N SER A 6 1.93 18.78 12.27
CA SER A 6 1.78 17.60 11.44
C SER A 6 1.57 16.41 12.37
N LYS A 7 0.33 15.95 12.50
CA LYS A 7 -0.02 14.76 13.28
C LYS A 7 0.73 13.57 12.67
N LYS A 8 1.83 13.16 13.32
CA LYS A 8 2.58 11.96 12.92
C LYS A 8 1.62 10.78 12.82
N ARG A 9 1.67 10.07 11.68
CA ARG A 9 0.91 8.84 11.48
C ARG A 9 1.17 7.87 12.62
N LYS A 10 0.12 7.43 13.31
CA LYS A 10 0.24 6.50 14.43
C LYS A 10 0.65 5.12 13.92
N TYR A 11 1.73 4.58 14.48
CA TYR A 11 2.24 3.26 14.12
C TYR A 11 1.24 2.15 14.51
N ILE A 12 1.05 1.18 13.61
CA ILE A 12 0.26 -0.02 13.88
C ILE A 12 1.17 -1.07 14.52
N SER A 13 0.89 -1.47 15.75
CA SER A 13 1.71 -2.44 16.49
C SER A 13 1.70 -3.84 15.83
N ASN A 14 2.76 -4.62 16.06
CA ASN A 14 2.84 -5.99 15.53
C ASN A 14 1.69 -6.86 16.03
N LYS A 15 1.27 -6.70 17.28
CA LYS A 15 0.11 -7.41 17.84
C LYS A 15 -1.17 -7.16 17.03
N ILE A 16 -1.44 -5.91 16.67
CA ILE A 16 -2.61 -5.57 15.82
C ILE A 16 -2.48 -6.21 14.45
N ARG A 17 -1.29 -6.17 13.85
CA ARG A 17 -1.02 -6.80 12.54
C ARG A 17 -1.31 -8.29 12.57
N GLU A 18 -0.83 -9.01 13.59
CA GLU A 18 -1.09 -10.43 13.78
C GLU A 18 -2.58 -10.74 13.93
N VAL A 19 -3.30 -9.96 14.74
CA VAL A 19 -4.75 -10.14 14.92
C VAL A 19 -5.50 -9.94 13.60
N VAL A 20 -5.17 -8.94 12.80
CA VAL A 20 -5.78 -8.71 11.48
C VAL A 20 -5.59 -9.93 10.59
N VAL A 21 -4.38 -10.46 10.51
CA VAL A 21 -4.06 -11.63 9.68
C VAL A 21 -4.80 -12.89 10.17
N LEU A 22 -4.83 -13.11 11.49
CA LEU A 22 -5.53 -14.26 12.08
C LEU A 22 -7.04 -14.19 11.85
N ASN A 23 -7.63 -13.01 11.99
CA ASN A 23 -9.07 -12.80 11.74
C ASN A 23 -9.46 -13.08 10.27
N GLN A 24 -8.51 -12.99 9.35
CA GLN A 24 -8.68 -13.33 7.93
C GLN A 24 -8.31 -14.79 7.62
N GLY A 25 -7.94 -15.60 8.62
CA GLY A 25 -7.50 -16.99 8.44
C GLY A 25 -6.18 -17.11 7.68
N ASN A 26 -5.26 -16.15 7.85
CA ASN A 26 -3.98 -16.08 7.13
C ASN A 26 -4.14 -15.98 5.60
N LYS A 27 -5.22 -15.40 5.12
CA LYS A 27 -5.54 -15.27 3.69
C LYS A 27 -5.65 -13.81 3.27
N CYS A 28 -5.33 -13.55 2.01
CA CYS A 28 -5.51 -12.23 1.43
C CYS A 28 -6.97 -11.78 1.46
N ALA A 29 -7.21 -10.53 1.89
CA ALA A 29 -8.56 -9.97 1.99
C ALA A 29 -9.27 -9.80 0.64
N ASN A 30 -8.54 -9.78 -0.48
CA ASN A 30 -9.12 -9.67 -1.82
C ASN A 30 -9.68 -11.02 -2.30
N LYS A 31 -10.84 -11.40 -1.76
CA LYS A 31 -11.52 -12.66 -2.09
C LYS A 31 -12.22 -12.60 -3.45
N PRO A 32 -12.30 -13.71 -4.21
CA PRO A 32 -12.94 -13.73 -5.53
C PRO A 32 -14.40 -13.23 -5.54
N LEU A 33 -15.19 -13.65 -4.56
CA LEU A 33 -16.62 -13.30 -4.46
C LEU A 33 -16.89 -12.05 -3.63
N ASN A 34 -15.92 -11.59 -2.87
CA ASN A 34 -16.00 -10.40 -2.03
C ASN A 34 -14.67 -9.63 -2.10
N PRO A 35 -14.41 -8.94 -3.22
CA PRO A 35 -13.15 -8.24 -3.41
C PRO A 35 -13.03 -7.09 -2.40
N ALA A 36 -11.79 -6.83 -1.98
CA ALA A 36 -11.48 -5.67 -1.17
C ALA A 36 -11.83 -4.36 -1.89
N ILE A 37 -12.05 -3.29 -1.14
CA ILE A 37 -12.36 -1.96 -1.70
C ILE A 37 -11.30 -1.58 -2.74
N ASN A 38 -11.73 -1.00 -3.85
CA ASN A 38 -10.92 -0.64 -5.02
C ASN A 38 -10.26 -1.83 -5.76
N MET A 39 -10.66 -3.06 -5.46
CA MET A 39 -10.08 -4.26 -6.07
C MET A 39 -11.03 -4.95 -7.06
N ARG A 40 -12.22 -4.39 -7.29
CA ARG A 40 -13.21 -4.98 -8.22
C ARG A 40 -12.60 -5.25 -9.60
N GLY A 41 -12.77 -6.47 -10.08
CA GLY A 41 -12.22 -6.92 -11.36
C GLY A 41 -10.73 -7.28 -11.36
N TYR A 42 -10.03 -7.13 -10.23
CA TYR A 42 -8.67 -7.66 -10.07
C TYR A 42 -8.70 -8.98 -9.32
N ILE A 43 -8.15 -10.02 -9.94
CA ILE A 43 -8.11 -11.37 -9.37
C ILE A 43 -6.80 -11.55 -8.61
N CYS A 44 -6.90 -11.91 -7.34
CA CYS A 44 -5.73 -12.20 -6.52
C CYS A 44 -5.12 -13.55 -6.92
N LEU A 45 -3.84 -13.54 -7.28
CA LEU A 45 -3.13 -14.75 -7.67
C LEU A 45 -3.12 -15.81 -6.55
N LEU A 46 -2.96 -15.41 -5.29
CA LEU A 46 -2.94 -16.35 -4.17
C LEU A 46 -4.26 -17.12 -4.04
N TRP A 47 -5.40 -16.50 -4.34
CA TRP A 47 -6.68 -17.19 -4.36
C TRP A 47 -6.81 -18.19 -5.51
N GLN A 48 -6.06 -18.00 -6.59
CA GLN A 48 -6.05 -18.94 -7.71
C GLN A 48 -5.17 -20.15 -7.46
N ILE A 49 -4.01 -19.96 -6.79
CA ILE A 49 -2.99 -21.01 -6.69
C ILE A 49 -2.81 -21.60 -5.29
N ASN A 50 -3.26 -20.91 -4.23
CA ASN A 50 -2.99 -21.28 -2.84
C ASN A 50 -4.18 -21.03 -1.90
N ASP A 51 -5.40 -21.09 -2.40
CA ASP A 51 -6.63 -20.84 -1.62
C ASP A 51 -6.60 -19.56 -0.78
N GLY A 52 -5.90 -18.55 -1.27
CA GLY A 52 -5.75 -17.22 -0.66
C GLY A 52 -4.69 -17.13 0.44
N TYR A 53 -4.09 -18.23 0.87
CA TYR A 53 -3.07 -18.22 1.93
C TYR A 53 -1.84 -17.41 1.51
N PHE A 54 -1.31 -16.64 2.47
CA PHE A 54 -0.06 -15.94 2.28
C PHE A 54 1.10 -16.93 2.10
N ASP A 55 2.02 -16.56 1.24
CA ASP A 55 3.23 -17.30 0.91
C ASP A 55 4.49 -16.57 1.41
N GLU A 56 5.65 -16.97 0.92
CA GLU A 56 6.94 -16.38 1.29
C GLU A 56 7.06 -14.90 0.88
N SER A 57 6.21 -14.39 -0.01
CA SER A 57 6.15 -12.96 -0.36
C SER A 57 5.57 -12.10 0.77
N GLY A 58 4.94 -12.75 1.77
CA GLY A 58 4.39 -12.12 2.94
C GLY A 58 3.08 -11.38 2.68
N TYR A 59 2.79 -10.39 3.51
CA TYR A 59 1.59 -9.59 3.44
C TYR A 59 1.87 -8.13 3.83
N GLN A 60 0.94 -7.26 3.45
CA GLN A 60 0.94 -5.86 3.86
C GLN A 60 -0.35 -5.58 4.63
N ILE A 61 -0.22 -4.91 5.78
CA ILE A 61 -1.38 -4.36 6.49
C ILE A 61 -1.75 -3.04 5.83
N ASP A 62 -2.97 -2.96 5.40
CA ASP A 62 -3.54 -1.88 4.63
C ASP A 62 -4.82 -1.37 5.28
N HIS A 63 -5.15 -0.10 5.05
CA HIS A 63 -6.42 0.48 5.51
C HIS A 63 -7.52 0.17 4.50
N ILE A 64 -8.67 -0.30 4.97
CA ILE A 64 -9.85 -0.52 4.13
C ILE A 64 -10.28 0.80 3.51
N VAL A 65 -10.54 1.81 4.36
CA VAL A 65 -10.63 3.21 3.96
C VAL A 65 -9.26 3.84 4.22
N GLU A 66 -8.70 4.52 3.22
CA GLU A 66 -7.35 5.06 3.30
C GLU A 66 -7.18 6.00 4.50
N TYR A 67 -6.06 5.87 5.20
CA TYR A 67 -5.77 6.68 6.38
C TYR A 67 -5.83 8.18 6.12
N CYS A 68 -5.45 8.60 4.91
CA CYS A 68 -5.53 10.01 4.49
C CYS A 68 -6.95 10.56 4.45
N ASP A 69 -7.94 9.70 4.29
CA ASP A 69 -9.35 10.10 4.17
C ASP A 69 -10.06 10.10 5.53
N ASP A 70 -9.76 9.14 6.39
CA ASP A 70 -10.49 8.93 7.64
C ASP A 70 -9.62 9.01 8.91
N MET A 71 -8.30 9.00 8.78
CA MET A 71 -7.34 8.97 9.91
C MET A 71 -7.60 7.85 10.93
N ASN A 72 -8.27 6.78 10.51
CA ASN A 72 -8.75 5.71 11.36
C ASN A 72 -7.82 4.51 11.35
N ASN A 73 -7.17 4.24 12.49
CA ASN A 73 -6.30 3.08 12.73
C ASN A 73 -7.00 1.97 13.53
N ASN A 74 -8.32 2.00 13.64
CA ASN A 74 -9.05 0.92 14.30
C ASN A 74 -8.87 -0.39 13.53
N ILE A 75 -8.85 -1.49 14.26
CA ILE A 75 -8.66 -2.82 13.69
C ILE A 75 -9.72 -3.14 12.62
N ASP A 76 -10.93 -2.64 12.77
CA ASP A 76 -12.03 -2.83 11.82
C ASP A 76 -11.79 -2.14 10.47
N ASN A 77 -10.90 -1.15 10.43
CA ASN A 77 -10.47 -0.46 9.21
C ASN A 77 -9.15 -1.03 8.65
N LEU A 78 -8.67 -2.14 9.18
CA LEU A 78 -7.42 -2.76 8.75
C LEU A 78 -7.69 -4.10 8.06
N GLN A 79 -6.90 -4.37 7.05
CA GLN A 79 -6.91 -5.62 6.31
C GLN A 79 -5.50 -6.05 5.95
N ALA A 80 -5.29 -7.34 5.73
CA ALA A 80 -4.05 -7.88 5.21
C ALA A 80 -4.23 -8.24 3.74
N LEU A 81 -3.35 -7.71 2.90
CA LEU A 81 -3.31 -7.97 1.46
C LEU A 81 -1.98 -8.59 1.09
N CYS A 82 -1.96 -9.46 0.08
CA CYS A 82 -0.71 -9.88 -0.53
C CYS A 82 -0.02 -8.68 -1.22
N PRO A 83 1.30 -8.72 -1.46
CA PRO A 83 2.02 -7.59 -2.04
C PRO A 83 1.45 -7.12 -3.37
N ASN A 84 0.98 -8.02 -4.21
CA ASN A 84 0.38 -7.68 -5.51
C ASN A 84 -0.95 -6.93 -5.35
N CYS A 85 -1.85 -7.44 -4.51
CA CYS A 85 -3.13 -6.80 -4.23
C CYS A 85 -2.93 -5.42 -3.60
N HIS A 86 -2.02 -5.29 -2.64
CA HIS A 86 -1.69 -4.01 -2.02
C HIS A 86 -1.18 -3.00 -3.07
N SER A 87 -0.27 -3.42 -3.95
CA SER A 87 0.25 -2.55 -5.01
C SER A 87 -0.85 -2.07 -5.98
N VAL A 88 -1.75 -2.96 -6.37
CA VAL A 88 -2.87 -2.60 -7.27
C VAL A 88 -3.84 -1.65 -6.58
N LYS A 89 -4.22 -1.92 -5.34
CA LYS A 89 -5.11 -1.05 -4.56
C LYS A 89 -4.53 0.36 -4.43
N THR A 90 -3.27 0.45 -4.02
CA THR A 90 -2.57 1.72 -3.89
C THR A 90 -2.51 2.49 -5.21
N ARG A 91 -2.18 1.81 -6.31
CA ARG A 91 -2.11 2.44 -7.64
C ARG A 91 -3.47 2.99 -8.07
N ARG A 92 -4.54 2.22 -7.88
CA ARG A 92 -5.91 2.65 -8.22
C ARG A 92 -6.34 3.85 -7.40
N TYR A 93 -6.08 3.82 -6.10
CA TYR A 93 -6.36 4.95 -5.22
C TYR A 93 -5.63 6.23 -5.66
N MET A 94 -4.34 6.14 -5.93
CA MET A 94 -3.54 7.27 -6.39
C MET A 94 -3.98 7.80 -7.75
N THR A 95 -4.47 6.92 -8.63
CA THR A 95 -4.99 7.33 -9.95
C THR A 95 -6.32 8.09 -9.82
N GLN A 96 -7.18 7.68 -8.90
CA GLN A 96 -8.46 8.36 -8.65
C GLN A 96 -8.27 9.77 -8.05
N LYS A 97 -7.22 9.97 -7.26
CA LYS A 97 -6.92 11.29 -6.65
C LYS A 97 -6.16 12.26 -7.56
N LYS A 98 -5.70 11.83 -8.73
CA LYS A 98 -5.05 12.77 -9.68
C LYS A 98 -6.07 13.75 -10.20
N PRO A 99 -5.82 15.07 -10.09
CA PRO A 99 -6.68 16.05 -10.73
C PRO A 99 -6.72 15.80 -12.24
N VAL A 100 -7.92 15.85 -12.82
CA VAL A 100 -8.20 15.55 -14.22
C VAL A 100 -7.47 16.48 -15.22
N ASN A 101 -6.83 17.54 -14.72
CA ASN A 101 -6.27 18.65 -15.50
C ASN A 101 -4.74 18.69 -15.57
N LYS A 102 -4.05 17.55 -15.70
CA LYS A 102 -2.68 17.63 -16.21
C LYS A 102 -2.75 17.58 -17.74
N PRO A 103 -2.28 18.63 -18.46
CA PRO A 103 -2.14 18.55 -19.90
C PRO A 103 -1.29 17.33 -20.25
N ARG A 104 -1.71 16.58 -21.26
CA ARG A 104 -0.86 15.51 -21.83
C ARG A 104 0.42 16.19 -22.26
N LEU A 105 1.53 15.86 -21.56
CA LEU A 105 2.86 16.20 -22.02
C LEU A 105 3.01 15.57 -23.42
N ASN A 106 3.18 16.41 -24.42
CA ASN A 106 3.48 15.96 -25.77
C ASN A 106 4.78 15.15 -25.72
N SER A 107 4.81 14.08 -26.47
CA SER A 107 5.95 13.13 -26.54
C SER A 107 7.29 13.79 -26.87
N MET A 108 7.33 15.04 -27.28
CA MET A 108 8.53 15.82 -27.55
C MET A 108 9.19 16.44 -26.32
N GLU A 109 8.47 16.59 -25.20
CA GLU A 109 9.05 17.19 -23.98
C GLU A 109 9.73 16.19 -23.05
N LEU A 110 9.66 14.89 -23.38
CA LEU A 110 10.35 13.82 -22.64
C LEU A 110 11.88 13.87 -22.75
N HIS A 111 12.46 14.69 -23.64
CA HIS A 111 13.89 14.76 -23.90
C HIS A 111 14.60 15.91 -23.17
N GLN A 112 13.88 16.78 -22.52
CA GLN A 112 14.45 17.87 -21.72
C GLN A 112 14.10 17.59 -20.25
N GLY A 113 14.99 16.94 -19.54
CA GLY A 113 15.03 16.68 -18.11
C GLY A 113 13.90 17.30 -17.30
N ALA A 114 12.69 16.74 -17.41
CA ALA A 114 11.61 17.13 -16.55
C ALA A 114 11.98 16.73 -15.13
N ALA A 115 12.37 17.71 -14.32
CA ALA A 115 12.44 17.51 -12.89
C ALA A 115 11.07 17.01 -12.42
N TRP A 116 11.06 15.81 -11.88
CA TRP A 116 9.90 15.28 -11.19
C TRP A 116 9.66 16.19 -10.01
N MET A 117 8.78 17.14 -10.14
CA MET A 117 8.29 17.86 -8.99
C MET A 117 7.47 16.86 -8.18
N ASP A 118 8.05 16.45 -7.06
CA ASP A 118 7.36 15.71 -6.04
C ASP A 118 6.12 16.50 -5.66
N VAL A 119 4.98 16.05 -6.17
CA VAL A 119 3.71 16.44 -5.60
C VAL A 119 3.66 15.70 -4.28
N GLU A 120 4.08 16.37 -3.21
CA GLU A 120 3.87 15.91 -1.85
C GLU A 120 2.37 15.72 -1.66
N SER A 121 1.87 14.53 -2.03
CA SER A 121 0.63 14.08 -1.44
C SER A 121 0.97 13.75 0.00
N GLU A 122 0.36 14.43 0.95
CA GLU A 122 0.58 14.26 2.38
C GLU A 122 0.34 12.83 2.90
N CYS A 123 -0.01 11.93 2.02
CA CYS A 123 -0.05 10.49 2.23
C CYS A 123 1.29 9.87 1.82
N SER A 124 2.37 10.31 2.46
CA SER A 124 3.68 9.70 2.31
C SER A 124 3.60 8.21 2.61
N ARG A 125 4.09 7.42 1.67
CA ARG A 125 4.29 5.98 1.85
C ARG A 125 5.46 5.75 2.81
N ASP A 126 5.26 6.06 4.08
CA ASP A 126 6.25 5.75 5.10
C ASP A 126 6.06 4.30 5.51
N GLY A 127 6.82 3.42 4.92
CA GLY A 127 6.79 2.04 5.37
C GLY A 127 7.50 1.02 4.53
N PHE A 128 8.18 1.39 3.47
CA PHE A 128 9.09 0.48 2.81
C PHE A 128 10.54 0.81 3.18
N THR A 129 10.96 0.48 4.40
CA THR A 129 12.38 0.29 4.70
C THR A 129 12.76 -1.10 4.24
N SER A 130 13.24 -1.21 3.03
CA SER A 130 13.99 -2.37 2.57
C SER A 130 15.27 -2.44 3.41
N THR A 131 15.26 -3.25 4.45
CA THR A 131 16.47 -3.57 5.19
C THR A 131 17.25 -4.58 4.35
N THR A 132 18.05 -4.07 3.43
CA THR A 132 19.11 -4.88 2.81
C THR A 132 20.13 -5.20 3.89
N VAL A 133 20.03 -6.38 4.47
CA VAL A 133 21.08 -6.93 5.34
C VAL A 133 22.24 -7.32 4.44
N SER A 134 23.21 -6.42 4.32
CA SER A 134 24.50 -6.73 3.68
C SER A 134 25.24 -7.73 4.56
N LYS A 135 25.21 -9.01 4.22
CA LYS A 135 26.10 -10.01 4.79
C LYS A 135 27.53 -9.71 4.31
N LYS A 136 28.33 -9.07 5.16
CA LYS A 136 29.78 -9.04 4.98
C LYS A 136 30.30 -10.48 5.10
N ARG A 137 30.70 -11.05 3.97
CA ARG A 137 31.51 -12.28 3.96
C ARG A 137 32.90 -11.89 4.46
N LYS A 138 33.28 -12.39 5.62
CA LYS A 138 34.69 -12.42 6.06
C LYS A 138 35.36 -13.54 5.27
N HIS A 139 36.33 -13.21 4.42
CA HIS A 139 37.28 -14.16 3.91
C HIS A 139 38.38 -14.31 4.95
N ASN A 140 38.59 -15.55 5.38
CA ASN A 140 39.87 -15.99 5.94
C ASN A 140 40.77 -16.42 4.79
#